data_73b5b1fdc6a3c924d10ead44b585ad9d
#
_entry.id   73b5b1fdc6a3c924d10ead44b585ad9d
#
_cell.length_a   1.000
_cell.length_b   1.000
_cell.length_c   1.000
_cell.angle_alpha   90.00
_cell.angle_beta   90.00
_cell.angle_gamma   90.00
#
_symmetry.space_group_name_H-M   'P 1'
#
loop_
_entity.id
_entity.type
_entity.pdbx_description
1 polymer ?
#
loop_
_entity_poly.entity_id
_entity_poly.type
_entity_poly.pdbx_seq_one_letter_code
_entity_poly.pdbx_strand_id
1 'polypeptide(L)'
;VPEEESFPRLEKSDVRLPELDLEEWMGFLFVRFAGNGESVAALMAEKFDEASHYRFSEMQPLGPARTLDCDFNWKLFVENDSEGYHIPMGHPGRRRLFGTSYEEDFEQGEGTQASSQLRDQESSVWAERAYQRLLPEVSHLPEHLRRAWIYYGLFPSAVVQACPDVADCY
;
A
#
# COMPACT_ATOMS: atom_id res chain seq x y z
N VAL A 1 9.52 32.97 18.07
CA VAL A 1 10.90 33.21 17.61
C VAL A 1 11.72 33.58 18.84
N PRO A 2 12.83 32.89 19.13
CA PRO A 2 13.72 33.26 20.20
C PRO A 2 14.20 34.73 20.01
N GLU A 3 14.26 35.50 21.09
CA GLU A 3 14.68 36.92 21.08
C GLU A 3 13.89 37.79 20.08
N GLU A 4 12.59 37.58 20.02
CA GLU A 4 11.67 38.25 19.07
C GLU A 4 11.78 39.79 19.09
N GLU A 5 12.10 40.37 20.25
CA GLU A 5 12.35 41.77 20.40
C GLU A 5 13.53 42.33 19.56
N SER A 6 14.44 41.44 19.16
CA SER A 6 15.55 41.79 18.27
C SER A 6 15.13 41.94 16.81
N PHE A 7 13.89 41.57 16.50
CA PHE A 7 13.34 41.56 15.14
C PHE A 7 12.08 42.40 15.03
N PRO A 8 12.13 43.72 15.24
CA PRO A 8 10.94 44.58 15.41
C PRO A 8 10.04 44.70 14.16
N ARG A 9 10.49 44.15 13.01
CA ARG A 9 9.73 44.15 11.75
C ARG A 9 9.34 42.72 11.30
N LEU A 10 9.55 41.75 12.16
CA LEU A 10 9.24 40.35 11.82
C LEU A 10 7.74 40.10 12.02
N GLU A 11 7.04 39.85 10.96
CA GLU A 11 5.69 39.31 11.01
C GLU A 11 5.77 37.78 11.13
N LYS A 12 5.16 37.22 12.18
CA LYS A 12 5.21 35.75 12.42
C LYS A 12 4.62 34.94 11.25
N SER A 13 3.65 35.52 10.55
CA SER A 13 3.07 34.93 9.34
C SER A 13 4.09 34.66 8.24
N ASP A 14 5.13 35.49 8.15
CA ASP A 14 6.11 35.46 7.07
C ASP A 14 7.19 34.38 7.29
N VAL A 15 7.30 33.91 8.53
CA VAL A 15 8.33 32.91 8.94
C VAL A 15 7.75 31.62 9.49
N ARG A 16 6.46 31.43 9.36
CA ARG A 16 5.83 30.17 9.73
C ARG A 16 6.17 29.07 8.75
N LEU A 17 6.19 27.84 9.22
CA LEU A 17 6.26 26.68 8.33
C LEU A 17 4.99 26.63 7.46
N PRO A 18 5.12 26.15 6.22
CA PRO A 18 3.95 25.89 5.40
C PRO A 18 3.02 24.88 6.09
N GLU A 19 1.73 25.11 5.97
CA GLU A 19 0.73 24.17 6.46
C GLU A 19 0.61 23.02 5.48
N LEU A 20 0.44 21.83 6.02
CA LEU A 20 0.17 20.61 5.27
C LEU A 20 -1.18 20.06 5.72
N ASP A 21 -1.92 19.50 4.79
CA ASP A 21 -3.13 18.74 5.13
C ASP A 21 -2.70 17.37 5.63
N LEU A 22 -3.24 16.96 6.77
CA LEU A 22 -3.04 15.65 7.35
C LEU A 22 -4.36 14.89 7.34
N GLU A 23 -4.35 13.68 6.83
CA GLU A 23 -5.50 12.79 6.84
C GLU A 23 -5.09 11.43 7.40
N GLU A 24 -5.94 10.86 8.24
CA GLU A 24 -5.81 9.47 8.67
C GLU A 24 -6.81 8.62 7.88
N TRP A 25 -6.31 7.54 7.26
CA TRP A 25 -7.13 6.55 6.62
C TRP A 25 -6.68 5.15 7.06
N MET A 26 -7.56 4.42 7.73
CA MET A 26 -7.35 3.05 8.19
C MET A 26 -6.05 2.84 9.02
N GLY A 27 -5.63 3.85 9.80
CA GLY A 27 -4.41 3.81 10.61
C GLY A 27 -3.14 4.30 9.91
N PHE A 28 -3.21 4.60 8.61
CA PHE A 28 -2.14 5.27 7.88
C PHE A 28 -2.32 6.77 7.91
N LEU A 29 -1.22 7.50 8.06
CA LEU A 29 -1.19 8.96 8.04
C LEU A 29 -0.71 9.46 6.67
N PHE A 30 -1.56 10.17 5.99
CA PHE A 30 -1.27 10.77 4.70
C PHE A 30 -1.09 12.27 4.85
N VAL A 31 -0.06 12.81 4.21
CA VAL A 31 0.30 14.22 4.25
C VAL A 31 0.37 14.75 2.82
N ARG A 32 -0.25 15.89 2.59
CA ARG A 32 -0.15 16.58 1.30
C ARG A 32 0.06 18.08 1.50
N PHE A 33 0.61 18.72 0.48
CA PHE A 33 0.60 20.19 0.44
C PHE A 33 -0.85 20.68 0.37
N ALA A 34 -1.15 21.73 1.13
CA ALA A 34 -2.48 22.31 1.18
C ALA A 34 -3.02 22.61 -0.23
N GLY A 35 -4.25 22.20 -0.50
CA GLY A 35 -4.85 22.33 -1.83
C GLY A 35 -6.25 21.74 -1.90
N ASN A 36 -6.80 21.70 -3.11
CA ASN A 36 -8.16 21.24 -3.38
C ASN A 36 -8.23 19.77 -3.83
N GLY A 37 -7.24 18.93 -3.49
CA GLY A 37 -7.26 17.52 -3.82
C GLY A 37 -8.32 16.74 -3.04
N GLU A 38 -8.77 15.64 -3.61
CA GLU A 38 -9.68 14.72 -2.93
C GLU A 38 -9.02 14.08 -1.70
N SER A 39 -9.84 13.69 -0.73
CA SER A 39 -9.35 12.95 0.44
C SER A 39 -8.93 11.52 0.05
N VAL A 40 -8.02 10.91 0.80
CA VAL A 40 -7.66 9.50 0.63
C VAL A 40 -8.89 8.61 0.77
N ALA A 41 -9.76 8.94 1.71
CA ALA A 41 -11.01 8.21 1.92
C ALA A 41 -11.92 8.28 0.68
N ALA A 42 -11.97 9.42 -0.03
CA ALA A 42 -12.74 9.55 -1.26
C ALA A 42 -12.11 8.75 -2.42
N LEU A 43 -10.78 8.83 -2.58
CA LEU A 43 -10.05 8.09 -3.61
C LEU A 43 -10.19 6.57 -3.46
N MET A 44 -10.28 6.10 -2.23
CA MET A 44 -10.35 4.67 -1.90
C MET A 44 -11.77 4.20 -1.57
N ALA A 45 -12.80 5.02 -1.79
CA ALA A 45 -14.17 4.72 -1.37
C ALA A 45 -14.70 3.38 -1.90
N GLU A 46 -14.44 3.07 -3.17
CA GLU A 46 -14.88 1.82 -3.80
C GLU A 46 -14.15 0.58 -3.27
N LYS A 47 -12.93 0.76 -2.76
CA LYS A 47 -12.09 -0.32 -2.21
C LYS A 47 -12.22 -0.45 -0.70
N PHE A 48 -12.94 0.48 -0.06
CA PHE A 48 -13.00 0.58 1.39
C PHE A 48 -13.60 -0.67 2.05
N ASP A 49 -14.67 -1.21 1.52
CA ASP A 49 -15.35 -2.36 2.11
C ASP A 49 -14.39 -3.56 2.20
N GLU A 50 -13.66 -3.86 1.13
CA GLU A 50 -12.69 -4.95 1.10
C GLU A 50 -11.48 -4.66 2.01
N ALA A 51 -10.88 -3.48 1.89
CA ALA A 51 -9.72 -3.07 2.66
C ALA A 51 -10.01 -3.06 4.18
N SER A 52 -11.24 -2.72 4.58
CA SER A 52 -11.67 -2.64 5.98
C SER A 52 -11.55 -3.99 6.72
N HIS A 53 -11.68 -5.11 6.02
CA HIS A 53 -11.55 -6.44 6.60
C HIS A 53 -10.16 -6.72 7.15
N TYR A 54 -9.12 -6.09 6.61
CA TYR A 54 -7.73 -6.28 7.08
C TYR A 54 -7.45 -5.61 8.42
N ARG A 55 -8.28 -4.65 8.86
CA ARG A 55 -8.12 -3.95 10.14
C ARG A 55 -6.73 -3.33 10.33
N PHE A 56 -6.23 -2.66 9.32
CA PHE A 56 -4.87 -2.08 9.34
C PHE A 56 -4.60 -1.24 10.60
N SER A 57 -5.59 -0.49 11.10
CA SER A 57 -5.46 0.32 12.32
C SER A 57 -5.20 -0.50 13.59
N GLU A 58 -5.45 -1.81 13.58
CA GLU A 58 -5.19 -2.73 14.70
C GLU A 58 -3.83 -3.42 14.57
N MET A 59 -3.16 -3.30 13.42
CA MET A 59 -1.86 -3.92 13.19
C MET A 59 -0.75 -3.23 13.97
N GLN A 60 0.30 -3.98 14.28
CA GLN A 60 1.48 -3.48 14.97
C GLN A 60 2.70 -3.48 14.03
N PRO A 61 3.54 -2.46 14.08
CA PRO A 61 4.74 -2.43 13.26
C PRO A 61 5.67 -3.63 13.58
N LEU A 62 6.13 -4.32 12.55
CA LEU A 62 7.14 -5.40 12.69
C LEU A 62 8.56 -4.85 12.87
N GLY A 63 8.77 -3.56 12.59
CA GLY A 63 10.07 -2.92 12.71
C GLY A 63 10.04 -1.48 12.22
N PRO A 64 11.20 -0.81 12.18
CA PRO A 64 11.29 0.54 11.67
C PRO A 64 11.04 0.59 10.16
N ALA A 65 10.55 1.73 9.67
CA ALA A 65 10.47 2.01 8.25
C ALA A 65 11.87 1.87 7.60
N ARG A 66 11.90 1.35 6.39
CA ARG A 66 13.13 1.20 5.60
C ARG A 66 13.11 2.20 4.46
N THR A 67 14.25 2.80 4.20
CA THR A 67 14.45 3.65 3.02
C THR A 67 15.36 2.93 2.04
N LEU A 68 14.95 2.90 0.78
CA LEU A 68 15.74 2.39 -0.33
C LEU A 68 15.97 3.52 -1.33
N ASP A 69 17.24 3.86 -1.56
CA ASP A 69 17.60 4.80 -2.61
C ASP A 69 17.63 4.06 -3.95
N CYS A 70 16.85 4.54 -4.91
CA CYS A 70 16.72 3.92 -6.22
C CYS A 70 17.10 4.92 -7.32
N ASP A 71 17.98 4.51 -8.21
CA ASP A 71 18.46 5.32 -9.35
C ASP A 71 17.62 5.06 -10.61
N PHE A 72 16.30 5.23 -10.47
CA PHE A 72 15.36 5.13 -11.58
C PHE A 72 14.17 6.08 -11.40
N ASN A 73 13.41 6.29 -12.46
CA ASN A 73 12.20 7.11 -12.39
C ASN A 73 11.11 6.38 -11.59
N TRP A 74 10.56 7.04 -10.58
CA TRP A 74 9.50 6.49 -9.72
C TRP A 74 8.29 5.93 -10.48
N LYS A 75 7.98 6.46 -11.67
CA LYS A 75 6.88 5.97 -12.51
C LYS A 75 7.08 4.52 -12.93
N LEU A 76 8.33 4.10 -13.18
CA LEU A 76 8.63 2.70 -13.51
C LEU A 76 8.28 1.77 -12.35
N PHE A 77 8.43 2.24 -11.11
CA PHE A 77 8.02 1.48 -9.95
C PHE A 77 6.50 1.30 -9.90
N VAL A 78 5.75 2.40 -10.06
CA VAL A 78 4.28 2.37 -10.07
C VAL A 78 3.75 1.50 -11.22
N GLU A 79 4.31 1.67 -12.43
CA GLU A 79 3.93 0.85 -13.59
C GLU A 79 4.19 -0.63 -13.35
N ASN A 80 5.37 -0.98 -12.81
CA ASN A 80 5.71 -2.38 -12.53
C ASN A 80 4.82 -3.00 -11.45
N ASP A 81 4.41 -2.24 -10.45
CA ASP A 81 3.56 -2.72 -9.38
C ASP A 81 2.10 -2.88 -9.83
N SER A 82 1.67 -2.04 -10.76
CA SER A 82 0.29 -2.02 -11.25
C SER A 82 0.00 -3.07 -12.32
N GLU A 83 1.00 -3.67 -12.97
CA GLU A 83 0.80 -4.62 -14.06
C GLU A 83 1.31 -6.03 -13.70
N GLY A 84 0.63 -7.05 -14.20
CA GLY A 84 0.99 -8.46 -14.00
C GLY A 84 1.72 -9.11 -15.16
N TYR A 85 1.95 -8.40 -16.26
CA TYR A 85 2.54 -8.98 -17.48
C TYR A 85 3.96 -9.51 -17.27
N HIS A 86 4.75 -8.86 -16.40
CA HIS A 86 6.13 -9.29 -16.08
C HIS A 86 6.19 -10.51 -15.14
N ILE A 87 5.13 -10.83 -14.40
CA ILE A 87 5.11 -11.88 -13.36
C ILE A 87 5.58 -13.25 -13.88
N PRO A 88 5.14 -13.73 -15.06
CA PRO A 88 5.56 -15.03 -15.55
C PRO A 88 7.07 -15.17 -15.76
N MET A 89 7.75 -14.09 -16.08
CA MET A 89 9.19 -14.07 -16.36
C MET A 89 10.01 -13.56 -15.17
N GLY A 90 9.55 -12.48 -14.53
CA GLY A 90 10.25 -11.85 -13.43
C GLY A 90 10.07 -12.56 -12.09
N HIS A 91 8.90 -13.15 -11.86
CA HIS A 91 8.53 -13.76 -10.59
C HIS A 91 8.05 -15.21 -10.74
N PRO A 92 8.91 -16.15 -11.15
CA PRO A 92 8.49 -17.55 -11.40
C PRO A 92 7.93 -18.25 -10.15
N GLY A 93 8.39 -17.88 -8.95
CA GLY A 93 7.83 -18.35 -7.67
C GLY A 93 6.39 -17.90 -7.49
N ARG A 94 6.13 -16.61 -7.71
CA ARG A 94 4.78 -16.04 -7.64
C ARG A 94 3.85 -16.72 -8.65
N ARG A 95 4.31 -16.92 -9.89
CA ARG A 95 3.52 -17.65 -10.89
C ARG A 95 3.15 -19.06 -10.45
N ARG A 96 4.06 -19.80 -9.80
CA ARG A 96 3.75 -21.15 -9.28
C ARG A 96 2.73 -21.10 -8.13
N LEU A 97 2.84 -20.11 -7.24
CA LEU A 97 1.96 -19.98 -6.09
C LEU A 97 0.56 -19.48 -6.47
N PHE A 98 0.48 -18.48 -7.35
CA PHE A 98 -0.77 -17.79 -7.68
C PHE A 98 -1.30 -18.11 -9.08
N GLY A 99 -0.50 -18.73 -9.94
CA GLY A 99 -0.92 -19.08 -11.30
C GLY A 99 -1.12 -17.86 -12.18
N THR A 100 -2.28 -17.80 -12.83
CA THR A 100 -2.70 -16.69 -13.69
C THR A 100 -3.85 -15.91 -13.07
N SER A 101 -4.02 -16.01 -11.76
CA SER A 101 -5.11 -15.34 -11.03
C SER A 101 -4.83 -13.86 -10.74
N TYR A 102 -3.90 -13.25 -11.44
CA TYR A 102 -3.65 -11.82 -11.30
C TYR A 102 -4.80 -11.05 -11.98
N GLU A 103 -5.52 -10.29 -11.18
CA GLU A 103 -6.60 -9.43 -11.62
C GLU A 103 -6.18 -7.97 -11.37
N GLU A 104 -6.43 -7.13 -12.34
CA GLU A 104 -6.10 -5.72 -12.33
C GLU A 104 -7.40 -4.93 -12.45
N ASP A 105 -7.58 -3.96 -11.57
CA ASP A 105 -8.68 -3.00 -11.64
C ASP A 105 -8.08 -1.60 -11.77
N PHE A 106 -8.16 -1.08 -12.99
CA PHE A 106 -7.73 0.26 -13.37
C PHE A 106 -8.94 1.16 -13.66
N GLU A 107 -10.09 0.89 -13.07
CA GLU A 107 -11.21 1.78 -13.27
C GLU A 107 -10.86 3.22 -12.90
N GLN A 108 -11.39 4.15 -13.67
CA GLN A 108 -11.01 5.56 -13.69
C GLN A 108 -11.03 6.18 -12.29
N GLY A 109 -9.86 6.33 -11.71
CA GLY A 109 -9.66 6.93 -10.40
C GLY A 109 -8.17 6.99 -10.06
N GLU A 110 -7.83 7.71 -9.01
CA GLU A 110 -6.46 7.78 -8.51
C GLU A 110 -6.10 6.56 -7.64
N GLY A 111 -7.11 5.74 -7.25
CA GLY A 111 -6.94 4.47 -6.56
C GLY A 111 -6.99 3.28 -7.51
N THR A 112 -5.98 2.45 -7.46
CA THR A 112 -5.90 1.19 -8.24
C THR A 112 -5.93 -0.01 -7.32
N GLN A 113 -6.32 -1.16 -7.86
CA GLN A 113 -6.26 -2.43 -7.13
C GLN A 113 -5.71 -3.50 -8.05
N ALA A 114 -4.81 -4.32 -7.51
CA ALA A 114 -4.39 -5.55 -8.14
C ALA A 114 -4.47 -6.69 -7.12
N SER A 115 -4.89 -7.86 -7.55
CA SER A 115 -5.05 -9.01 -6.66
C SER A 115 -4.52 -10.30 -7.25
N SER A 116 -4.19 -11.24 -6.38
CA SER A 116 -3.81 -12.60 -6.73
C SER A 116 -4.28 -13.58 -5.67
N GLN A 117 -4.83 -14.71 -6.10
CA GLN A 117 -5.27 -15.78 -5.20
C GLN A 117 -4.23 -16.90 -5.12
N LEU A 118 -3.85 -17.27 -3.90
CA LEU A 118 -2.97 -18.40 -3.66
C LEU A 118 -3.67 -19.70 -4.06
N ARG A 119 -3.02 -20.49 -4.89
CA ARG A 119 -3.58 -21.75 -5.41
C ARG A 119 -3.66 -22.82 -4.32
N ASP A 120 -4.65 -23.67 -4.40
CA ASP A 120 -4.78 -24.86 -3.54
C ASP A 120 -3.79 -25.96 -3.92
N GLN A 121 -3.39 -25.99 -5.19
CA GLN A 121 -2.41 -26.97 -5.66
C GLN A 121 -1.04 -26.69 -5.01
N GLU A 122 -0.50 -27.69 -4.32
CA GLU A 122 0.83 -27.58 -3.72
C GLU A 122 1.92 -27.41 -4.79
N SER A 123 2.84 -26.47 -4.50
CA SER A 123 4.01 -26.26 -5.36
C SER A 123 4.96 -27.46 -5.33
N SER A 124 5.63 -27.72 -6.45
CA SER A 124 6.73 -28.69 -6.52
C SER A 124 7.98 -28.26 -5.76
N VAL A 125 8.10 -26.93 -5.45
CA VAL A 125 9.23 -26.36 -4.73
C VAL A 125 8.96 -26.40 -3.23
N TRP A 126 9.87 -26.97 -2.45
CA TRP A 126 9.65 -27.21 -1.02
C TRP A 126 9.41 -25.92 -0.22
N ALA A 127 10.16 -24.85 -0.52
CA ALA A 127 10.01 -23.57 0.18
C ALA A 127 8.65 -22.93 -0.06
N GLU A 128 8.13 -23.05 -1.28
CA GLU A 128 6.80 -22.55 -1.64
C GLU A 128 5.71 -23.39 -0.98
N ARG A 129 5.86 -24.74 -0.90
CA ARG A 129 4.95 -25.58 -0.11
C ARG A 129 4.98 -25.23 1.38
N ALA A 130 6.17 -24.95 1.91
CA ALA A 130 6.28 -24.51 3.30
C ALA A 130 5.50 -23.23 3.53
N TYR A 131 5.64 -22.24 2.64
CA TYR A 131 4.84 -21.00 2.69
C TYR A 131 3.33 -21.32 2.64
N GLN A 132 2.87 -22.12 1.67
CA GLN A 132 1.45 -22.48 1.53
C GLN A 132 0.87 -23.15 2.79
N ARG A 133 1.68 -23.95 3.50
CA ARG A 133 1.26 -24.68 4.71
C ARG A 133 1.38 -23.86 6.00
N LEU A 134 2.31 -22.93 6.04
CA LEU A 134 2.58 -22.09 7.22
C LEU A 134 1.79 -20.79 7.22
N LEU A 135 1.17 -20.45 6.09
CA LEU A 135 0.34 -19.25 6.02
C LEU A 135 -0.78 -19.36 7.07
N PRO A 136 -0.85 -18.44 8.03
CA PRO A 136 -1.85 -18.51 9.09
C PRO A 136 -3.26 -18.30 8.53
N GLU A 137 -4.22 -18.97 9.12
CA GLU A 137 -5.62 -18.71 8.83
C GLU A 137 -6.12 -17.56 9.70
N VAL A 138 -6.32 -16.40 9.08
CA VAL A 138 -6.85 -15.22 9.75
C VAL A 138 -8.38 -15.27 9.70
N SER A 139 -8.99 -15.76 10.77
CA SER A 139 -10.40 -16.14 10.82
C SER A 139 -11.39 -14.97 10.65
N HIS A 140 -10.98 -13.74 10.94
CA HIS A 140 -11.84 -12.56 10.75
C HIS A 140 -11.93 -12.11 9.29
N LEU A 141 -11.00 -12.55 8.43
CA LEU A 141 -11.06 -12.25 7.00
C LEU A 141 -12.15 -13.08 6.32
N PRO A 142 -12.91 -12.51 5.40
CA PRO A 142 -13.76 -13.25 4.48
C PRO A 142 -12.97 -14.34 3.73
N GLU A 143 -13.64 -15.42 3.34
CA GLU A 143 -12.99 -16.59 2.75
C GLU A 143 -12.12 -16.23 1.54
N HIS A 144 -12.59 -15.35 0.66
CA HIS A 144 -11.88 -14.93 -0.54
C HIS A 144 -10.61 -14.10 -0.25
N LEU A 145 -10.51 -13.47 0.93
CA LEU A 145 -9.34 -12.68 1.33
C LEU A 145 -8.29 -13.48 2.10
N ARG A 146 -8.65 -14.63 2.68
CA ARG A 146 -7.75 -15.42 3.54
C ARG A 146 -6.50 -15.92 2.83
N ARG A 147 -6.53 -15.99 1.51
CA ARG A 147 -5.43 -16.47 0.68
C ARG A 147 -5.11 -15.51 -0.47
N ALA A 148 -5.54 -14.28 -0.35
CA ALA A 148 -5.32 -13.23 -1.33
C ALA A 148 -4.10 -12.38 -1.00
N TRP A 149 -3.40 -11.95 -2.01
CA TRP A 149 -2.49 -10.82 -1.98
C TRP A 149 -3.13 -9.69 -2.76
N ILE A 150 -3.30 -8.56 -2.12
CA ILE A 150 -3.98 -7.41 -2.71
C ILE A 150 -3.06 -6.19 -2.58
N TYR A 151 -3.02 -5.40 -3.63
CA TYR A 151 -2.28 -4.15 -3.73
C TYR A 151 -3.29 -3.04 -3.91
N TYR A 152 -3.29 -2.09 -3.00
CA TYR A 152 -4.07 -0.86 -3.09
C TYR A 152 -3.12 0.27 -3.46
N GLY A 153 -3.17 0.73 -4.71
CA GLY A 153 -2.35 1.83 -5.20
C GLY A 153 -3.01 3.17 -4.98
N LEU A 154 -2.27 4.10 -4.41
CA LEU A 154 -2.65 5.50 -4.23
C LEU A 154 -1.69 6.36 -5.05
N PHE A 155 -2.06 6.61 -6.30
CA PHE A 155 -1.21 7.40 -7.20
C PHE A 155 -1.01 8.82 -6.66
N PRO A 156 0.22 9.38 -6.70
CA PRO A 156 1.44 8.80 -7.26
C PRO A 156 2.39 8.18 -6.21
N SER A 157 2.02 8.12 -4.95
CA SER A 157 3.00 8.13 -3.87
C SER A 157 2.91 6.99 -2.87
N ALA A 158 1.92 6.11 -2.94
CA ALA A 158 1.83 5.02 -1.99
C ALA A 158 1.18 3.76 -2.57
N VAL A 159 1.63 2.62 -2.11
CA VAL A 159 0.97 1.33 -2.30
C VAL A 159 0.85 0.65 -0.95
N VAL A 160 -0.33 0.16 -0.63
CA VAL A 160 -0.57 -0.70 0.53
C VAL A 160 -0.75 -2.12 0.02
N GLN A 161 0.19 -2.99 0.33
CA GLN A 161 0.08 -4.41 0.05
C GLN A 161 -0.52 -5.11 1.25
N ALA A 162 -1.62 -5.81 1.05
CA ALA A 162 -2.28 -6.62 2.06
C ALA A 162 -2.12 -8.10 1.72
N CYS A 163 -1.50 -8.83 2.64
CA CYS A 163 -1.50 -10.29 2.67
C CYS A 163 -2.37 -10.76 3.85
N PRO A 164 -2.76 -12.03 3.93
CA PRO A 164 -3.63 -12.48 5.00
C PRO A 164 -3.10 -12.19 6.41
N ASP A 165 -1.80 -12.23 6.62
CA ASP A 165 -1.13 -12.16 7.92
C ASP A 165 -0.28 -10.90 8.12
N VAL A 166 -0.01 -10.16 7.08
CA VAL A 166 0.86 -8.98 7.12
C VAL A 166 0.42 -7.94 6.09
N ALA A 167 0.67 -6.68 6.38
CA ALA A 167 0.57 -5.61 5.41
C ALA A 167 1.85 -4.78 5.41
N ASP A 168 2.19 -4.22 4.28
CA ASP A 168 3.22 -3.21 4.15
C ASP A 168 2.72 -2.00 3.33
N CYS A 169 3.39 -0.88 3.49
CA CYS A 169 3.11 0.35 2.75
C CYS A 169 4.44 0.92 2.25
N TYR A 170 4.51 1.28 0.98
CA TYR A 170 5.69 1.83 0.32
C TYR A 170 5.32 2.85 -0.76
#